data_942b283dfcb2cd5341f5d21bb42b2a9d
#
_entry.id   942b283dfcb2cd5341f5d21bb42b2a9d
#
_cell.length_a   1.000
_cell.length_b   1.000
_cell.length_c   1.000
_cell.angle_alpha   90.00
_cell.angle_beta   90.00
_cell.angle_gamma   90.00
#
_symmetry.space_group_name_H-M   'P 1'
#
loop_
_entity.id
_entity.type
_entity.pdbx_description
1 polymer ?
#
loop_
_entity_poly.entity_id
_entity_poly.type
_entity_poly.pdbx_seq_one_letter_code
_entity_poly.pdbx_strand_id
1 'polypeptide(L)'
;QAVQAPQAVQAPQASVATVPALPLPDAPIRLVSLTPDAPTGPVAAPAAPPPAPIRVAALPPEPLPPAPRLVPPAAPAPVAPIALPSVRRGKVIGFPGVQAPGTIVVDTAARFLYLVRGDGTAIRYRVAVGRPGTTWKGVETVTAKQEWPQWTPTPEMRRSRPGLPRHVAGGPRNPLGARALYLGSTLYRIHGTTNPHSIGRAASAGCFRMLNEDVIELYRFVPVGTKVQVI
;
A
#
# COMPACT_ATOMS: atom_id res chain seq x y z
N GLN A 1 -16.93 66.03 2.43
CA GLN A 1 -17.58 64.70 2.31
C GLN A 1 -16.66 63.68 2.96
N ALA A 2 -17.07 63.13 4.12
CA ALA A 2 -16.33 62.15 4.89
C ALA A 2 -16.61 60.75 4.31
N VAL A 3 -15.56 60.00 3.94
CA VAL A 3 -15.63 58.62 3.47
C VAL A 3 -15.63 57.72 4.70
N GLN A 4 -16.74 57.02 4.90
CA GLN A 4 -16.94 56.03 5.96
C GLN A 4 -16.15 54.76 5.67
N ALA A 5 -15.34 54.28 6.64
CA ALA A 5 -14.63 53.02 6.60
C ALA A 5 -15.58 51.85 6.75
N PRO A 6 -15.33 50.67 6.09
CA PRO A 6 -16.17 49.49 6.19
C PRO A 6 -16.03 48.82 7.56
N GLN A 7 -17.17 48.44 8.17
CA GLN A 7 -17.26 47.71 9.42
C GLN A 7 -16.81 46.25 9.23
N ALA A 8 -15.99 45.77 10.16
CA ALA A 8 -15.54 44.40 10.23
C ALA A 8 -16.72 43.46 10.63
N VAL A 9 -16.98 42.46 9.79
CA VAL A 9 -17.94 41.39 10.05
C VAL A 9 -17.31 40.42 11.06
N GLN A 10 -17.88 40.34 12.26
CA GLN A 10 -17.50 39.36 13.27
C GLN A 10 -17.94 37.95 12.85
N ALA A 11 -16.98 37.00 12.87
CA ALA A 11 -17.26 35.59 12.67
C ALA A 11 -18.03 34.99 13.87
N PRO A 12 -18.95 34.05 13.65
CA PRO A 12 -19.69 33.41 14.74
C PRO A 12 -18.78 32.48 15.55
N GLN A 13 -18.81 32.68 16.88
CA GLN A 13 -18.13 31.81 17.85
C GLN A 13 -18.89 30.47 17.91
N ALA A 14 -18.18 29.38 17.62
CA ALA A 14 -18.71 28.03 17.76
C ALA A 14 -18.78 27.68 19.27
N SER A 15 -19.98 27.47 19.78
CA SER A 15 -20.24 26.91 21.12
C SER A 15 -19.73 25.47 21.17
N VAL A 16 -18.77 25.22 22.07
CA VAL A 16 -18.31 23.87 22.40
C VAL A 16 -19.38 23.22 23.29
N ALA A 17 -20.15 22.29 22.73
CA ALA A 17 -21.07 21.47 23.51
C ALA A 17 -20.28 20.48 24.35
N THR A 18 -20.35 20.61 25.63
CA THR A 18 -19.82 19.66 26.64
C THR A 18 -20.67 18.38 26.60
N VAL A 19 -20.07 17.28 26.17
CA VAL A 19 -20.71 15.94 26.20
C VAL A 19 -20.60 15.41 27.62
N PRO A 20 -21.70 15.03 28.29
CA PRO A 20 -21.65 14.41 29.63
C PRO A 20 -21.03 13.01 29.53
N ALA A 21 -20.08 12.73 30.42
CA ALA A 21 -19.48 11.43 30.60
C ALA A 21 -20.52 10.41 31.10
N LEU A 22 -20.67 9.29 30.43
CA LEU A 22 -21.44 8.14 30.87
C LEU A 22 -20.70 7.42 32.00
N PRO A 23 -21.38 7.03 33.10
CA PRO A 23 -20.76 6.28 34.18
C PRO A 23 -20.43 4.85 33.73
N LEU A 24 -19.22 4.39 34.06
CA LEU A 24 -18.80 3.00 33.93
C LEU A 24 -19.59 2.13 34.95
N PRO A 25 -20.07 0.93 34.57
CA PRO A 25 -20.66 0.01 35.51
C PRO A 25 -19.57 -0.64 36.36
N ASP A 26 -19.64 -0.40 37.69
CA ASP A 26 -18.94 -1.15 38.73
C ASP A 26 -19.56 -2.55 38.80
N ALA A 27 -18.86 -3.55 38.26
CA ALA A 27 -19.19 -4.95 38.54
C ALA A 27 -17.92 -5.66 39.02
N PRO A 28 -17.91 -6.24 40.24
CA PRO A 28 -16.76 -6.98 40.72
C PRO A 28 -16.61 -8.30 39.96
N ILE A 29 -15.45 -8.51 39.39
CA ILE A 29 -15.06 -9.79 38.77
C ILE A 29 -14.91 -10.81 39.89
N ARG A 30 -15.86 -11.73 40.01
CA ARG A 30 -15.71 -12.93 40.85
C ARG A 30 -14.74 -13.87 40.14
N LEU A 31 -13.55 -14.06 40.71
CA LEU A 31 -12.68 -15.19 40.41
C LEU A 31 -13.37 -16.46 40.91
N VAL A 32 -13.84 -17.28 40.00
CA VAL A 32 -14.23 -18.68 40.34
C VAL A 32 -12.96 -19.51 40.24
N SER A 33 -12.44 -19.91 41.40
CA SER A 33 -11.39 -20.92 41.50
C SER A 33 -11.98 -22.27 41.10
N LEU A 34 -11.64 -22.76 39.95
CA LEU A 34 -11.87 -24.16 39.57
C LEU A 34 -10.73 -25.01 40.12
N THR A 35 -10.96 -25.69 41.22
CA THR A 35 -10.15 -26.83 41.68
C THR A 35 -10.46 -28.00 40.76
N PRO A 36 -9.47 -28.65 40.16
CA PRO A 36 -9.72 -29.91 39.48
C PRO A 36 -9.86 -31.02 40.49
N ASP A 37 -11.04 -31.64 40.51
CA ASP A 37 -11.34 -32.89 41.22
C ASP A 37 -10.55 -34.02 40.54
N ALA A 38 -9.78 -34.75 41.34
CA ALA A 38 -9.01 -35.90 40.91
C ALA A 38 -9.88 -37.14 40.95
N PRO A 39 -10.04 -37.93 39.89
CA PRO A 39 -10.58 -39.26 40.02
C PRO A 39 -9.47 -40.23 40.46
N THR A 40 -9.66 -40.74 41.66
CA THR A 40 -9.00 -41.95 42.18
C THR A 40 -9.41 -43.17 41.37
N GLY A 41 -8.40 -43.94 40.96
CA GLY A 41 -8.65 -45.33 40.82
C GLY A 41 -8.07 -46.05 39.65
N PRO A 42 -7.92 -47.27 39.83
CA PRO A 42 -6.63 -47.95 39.69
C PRO A 42 -6.62 -48.86 38.49
N VAL A 43 -5.60 -49.48 38.34
CA VAL A 43 -5.27 -50.76 37.71
C VAL A 43 -4.06 -50.58 36.81
N ALA A 44 -2.94 -50.95 37.39
CA ALA A 44 -1.70 -51.15 36.66
C ALA A 44 -1.85 -52.33 35.70
N ALA A 45 -1.68 -52.07 34.44
CA ALA A 45 -1.36 -53.08 33.42
C ALA A 45 0.15 -53.29 33.41
N PRO A 46 0.66 -54.52 33.23
CA PRO A 46 2.09 -54.79 33.25
C PRO A 46 2.82 -54.08 32.10
N ALA A 47 3.93 -53.46 32.45
CA ALA A 47 4.79 -52.75 31.48
C ALA A 47 5.35 -53.70 30.43
N ALA A 48 5.14 -53.40 29.18
CA ALA A 48 5.81 -54.04 28.06
C ALA A 48 7.32 -53.71 28.11
N PRO A 49 8.20 -54.64 27.76
CA PRO A 49 9.62 -54.41 27.77
C PRO A 49 10.00 -53.29 26.76
N PRO A 50 11.02 -52.48 27.05
CA PRO A 50 11.46 -51.42 26.16
C PRO A 50 11.95 -51.98 24.81
N PRO A 51 11.63 -51.35 23.69
CA PRO A 51 12.13 -51.78 22.40
C PRO A 51 13.67 -51.61 22.36
N ALA A 52 14.32 -52.61 21.78
CA ALA A 52 15.76 -52.63 21.62
C ALA A 52 16.23 -51.39 20.82
N PRO A 53 17.41 -50.83 21.14
CA PRO A 53 17.91 -49.64 20.43
C PRO A 53 18.18 -49.97 18.96
N ILE A 54 17.46 -49.27 18.08
CA ILE A 54 17.69 -49.36 16.65
C ILE A 54 19.03 -48.66 16.40
N ARG A 55 20.07 -49.43 16.08
CA ARG A 55 21.33 -48.88 15.56
C ARG A 55 21.06 -48.29 14.17
N VAL A 56 20.85 -47.01 14.11
CA VAL A 56 20.89 -46.27 12.85
C VAL A 56 22.36 -46.22 12.45
N ALA A 57 22.73 -46.97 11.41
CA ALA A 57 24.02 -46.82 10.78
C ALA A 57 24.13 -45.40 10.25
N ALA A 58 25.04 -44.61 10.79
CA ALA A 58 25.34 -43.29 10.31
C ALA A 58 25.91 -43.41 8.89
N LEU A 59 25.13 -42.96 7.90
CA LEU A 59 25.63 -42.71 6.57
C LEU A 59 26.71 -41.58 6.67
N PRO A 60 27.81 -41.71 5.96
CA PRO A 60 28.79 -40.64 5.93
C PRO A 60 28.14 -39.36 5.39
N PRO A 61 28.45 -38.19 5.93
CA PRO A 61 27.87 -36.92 5.46
C PRO A 61 28.24 -36.72 4.00
N GLU A 62 27.21 -36.59 3.15
CA GLU A 62 27.40 -36.14 1.78
C GLU A 62 28.04 -34.73 1.81
N PRO A 63 29.04 -34.46 0.97
CA PRO A 63 29.61 -33.12 0.89
C PRO A 63 28.54 -32.12 0.45
N LEU A 64 28.29 -31.14 1.29
CA LEU A 64 27.36 -30.05 0.98
C LEU A 64 27.78 -29.38 -0.34
N PRO A 65 26.83 -29.12 -1.25
CA PRO A 65 27.12 -28.34 -2.44
C PRO A 65 27.67 -26.97 -2.04
N PRO A 66 28.65 -26.41 -2.80
CA PRO A 66 29.22 -25.11 -2.49
C PRO A 66 28.10 -24.07 -2.42
N ALA A 67 28.12 -23.26 -1.36
CA ALA A 67 27.15 -22.21 -1.15
C ALA A 67 27.07 -21.33 -2.41
N PRO A 68 25.87 -20.95 -2.87
CA PRO A 68 25.71 -20.06 -4.02
C PRO A 68 26.47 -18.75 -3.73
N ARG A 69 27.41 -18.42 -4.62
CA ARG A 69 28.13 -17.16 -4.56
C ARG A 69 27.10 -16.04 -4.65
N LEU A 70 26.94 -15.28 -3.57
CA LEU A 70 26.17 -14.04 -3.58
C LEU A 70 26.83 -13.08 -4.58
N VAL A 71 26.30 -13.04 -5.79
CA VAL A 71 26.63 -11.98 -6.75
C VAL A 71 25.98 -10.71 -6.21
N PRO A 72 26.74 -9.66 -5.89
CA PRO A 72 26.14 -8.40 -5.47
C PRO A 72 25.18 -7.94 -6.58
N PRO A 73 24.02 -7.36 -6.24
CA PRO A 73 23.09 -6.86 -7.23
C PRO A 73 23.83 -5.87 -8.13
N ALA A 74 23.84 -6.15 -9.44
CA ALA A 74 24.42 -5.25 -10.42
C ALA A 74 23.83 -3.85 -10.21
N ALA A 75 24.70 -2.83 -10.18
CA ALA A 75 24.26 -1.44 -10.15
C ALA A 75 23.25 -1.23 -11.29
N PRO A 76 22.12 -0.52 -11.04
CA PRO A 76 21.11 -0.30 -12.08
C PRO A 76 21.81 0.36 -13.28
N ALA A 77 21.73 -0.30 -14.42
CA ALA A 77 22.25 0.25 -15.67
C ALA A 77 21.62 1.64 -15.90
N PRO A 78 22.37 2.60 -16.47
CA PRO A 78 21.82 3.91 -16.79
C PRO A 78 20.61 3.73 -17.69
N VAL A 79 19.45 4.18 -17.20
CA VAL A 79 18.19 4.08 -17.95
C VAL A 79 18.31 5.00 -19.16
N ALA A 80 18.33 4.42 -20.36
CA ALA A 80 18.33 5.20 -21.59
C ALA A 80 17.12 6.15 -21.64
N PRO A 81 17.23 7.32 -22.29
CA PRO A 81 16.11 8.23 -22.44
C PRO A 81 14.91 7.50 -23.02
N ILE A 82 13.78 7.54 -22.33
CA ILE A 82 12.57 6.86 -22.79
C ILE A 82 12.08 7.56 -24.05
N ALA A 83 12.20 6.87 -25.19
CA ALA A 83 11.59 7.34 -26.45
C ALA A 83 10.07 7.28 -26.30
N LEU A 84 9.42 8.45 -26.29
CA LEU A 84 8.00 8.57 -26.06
C LEU A 84 7.23 8.67 -27.39
N PRO A 85 6.05 8.04 -27.50
CA PRO A 85 5.21 8.20 -28.67
C PRO A 85 4.74 9.65 -28.84
N SER A 86 4.42 10.05 -30.05
CA SER A 86 4.02 11.41 -30.42
C SER A 86 2.69 11.87 -29.81
N VAL A 87 1.81 10.93 -29.42
CA VAL A 87 0.53 11.20 -28.77
C VAL A 87 0.65 10.84 -27.29
N ARG A 88 0.46 11.83 -26.42
CA ARG A 88 0.55 11.67 -24.95
C ARG A 88 -0.70 12.20 -24.27
N ARG A 89 -1.10 11.52 -23.20
CA ARG A 89 -2.17 11.97 -22.29
C ARG A 89 -1.61 12.83 -21.17
N GLY A 90 -0.44 12.45 -20.63
CA GLY A 90 0.26 13.25 -19.64
C GLY A 90 0.82 14.54 -20.22
N LYS A 91 0.74 15.64 -19.47
CA LYS A 91 1.27 16.94 -19.85
C LYS A 91 2.78 17.00 -19.60
N VAL A 92 3.58 17.31 -20.63
CA VAL A 92 5.00 17.59 -20.44
C VAL A 92 5.15 18.98 -19.85
N ILE A 93 5.94 19.07 -18.77
CA ILE A 93 6.24 20.33 -18.07
C ILE A 93 7.73 20.40 -17.74
N GLY A 94 8.25 21.61 -17.51
CA GLY A 94 9.55 21.78 -16.89
C GLY A 94 9.53 21.17 -15.48
N PHE A 95 10.58 20.44 -15.13
CA PHE A 95 10.72 19.79 -13.82
C PHE A 95 12.09 20.11 -13.23
N PRO A 96 12.16 21.07 -12.27
CA PRO A 96 13.43 21.52 -11.69
C PRO A 96 13.98 20.57 -10.63
N GLY A 97 13.37 19.40 -10.43
CA GLY A 97 13.79 18.40 -9.43
C GLY A 97 15.13 17.73 -9.80
N VAL A 98 15.81 17.26 -8.77
CA VAL A 98 17.12 16.59 -8.88
C VAL A 98 17.01 15.06 -9.06
N GLN A 99 15.80 14.55 -9.24
CA GLN A 99 15.57 13.12 -9.38
C GLN A 99 16.10 12.60 -10.72
N ALA A 100 16.69 11.40 -10.66
CA ALA A 100 17.19 10.74 -11.87
C ALA A 100 16.08 10.47 -12.90
N PRO A 101 16.40 10.50 -14.20
CA PRO A 101 15.48 10.11 -15.25
C PRO A 101 14.84 8.74 -15.00
N GLY A 102 13.58 8.59 -15.32
CA GLY A 102 12.79 7.39 -15.08
C GLY A 102 12.20 7.29 -13.67
N THR A 103 12.59 8.18 -12.75
CA THR A 103 11.97 8.21 -11.40
C THR A 103 10.53 8.71 -11.49
N ILE A 104 9.65 8.07 -10.72
CA ILE A 104 8.30 8.60 -10.46
C ILE A 104 8.35 9.45 -9.19
N VAL A 105 7.82 10.67 -9.25
CA VAL A 105 7.61 11.52 -8.07
C VAL A 105 6.12 11.72 -7.88
N VAL A 106 5.60 11.41 -6.70
CA VAL A 106 4.21 11.66 -6.35
C VAL A 106 4.15 12.78 -5.31
N ASP A 107 3.64 13.92 -5.74
CA ASP A 107 3.33 15.04 -4.85
C ASP A 107 1.90 14.87 -4.31
N THR A 108 1.82 14.48 -3.04
CA THR A 108 0.52 14.21 -2.40
C THR A 108 -0.25 15.49 -2.10
N ALA A 109 0.42 16.60 -1.86
CA ALA A 109 -0.20 17.90 -1.59
C ALA A 109 -0.78 18.48 -2.88
N ALA A 110 0.00 18.50 -3.96
CA ALA A 110 -0.44 18.99 -5.26
C ALA A 110 -1.36 17.99 -6.01
N ARG A 111 -1.36 16.71 -5.62
CA ARG A 111 -2.11 15.60 -6.22
C ARG A 111 -1.74 15.36 -7.68
N PHE A 112 -0.43 15.36 -7.92
CA PHE A 112 0.16 15.05 -9.20
C PHE A 112 1.20 13.94 -9.08
N LEU A 113 1.32 13.17 -10.15
CA LEU A 113 2.39 12.22 -10.39
C LEU A 113 3.24 12.74 -11.55
N TYR A 114 4.55 12.70 -11.39
CA TYR A 114 5.53 13.11 -12.38
C TYR A 114 6.40 11.92 -12.76
N LEU A 115 6.50 11.61 -14.03
CA LEU A 115 7.52 10.72 -14.58
C LEU A 115 8.67 11.60 -15.08
N VAL A 116 9.78 11.57 -14.36
CA VAL A 116 10.95 12.42 -14.64
C VAL A 116 11.63 11.97 -15.94
N ARG A 117 12.00 12.93 -16.78
CA ARG A 117 12.73 12.72 -18.04
C ARG A 117 14.16 13.22 -17.89
N GLY A 118 15.04 12.78 -18.81
CA GLY A 118 16.46 13.19 -18.80
C GLY A 118 16.76 14.57 -19.35
N ASP A 119 15.74 15.31 -19.77
CA ASP A 119 15.85 16.60 -20.47
C ASP A 119 15.37 17.80 -19.61
N GLY A 120 15.38 17.68 -18.29
CA GLY A 120 14.88 18.73 -17.38
C GLY A 120 13.36 18.88 -17.40
N THR A 121 12.65 17.89 -17.96
CA THR A 121 11.18 17.88 -17.99
C THR A 121 10.62 16.64 -17.29
N ALA A 122 9.31 16.64 -17.03
CA ALA A 122 8.57 15.47 -16.57
C ALA A 122 7.22 15.38 -17.27
N ILE A 123 6.70 14.16 -17.35
CA ILE A 123 5.30 13.93 -17.74
C ILE A 123 4.47 13.99 -16.46
N ARG A 124 3.52 14.91 -16.41
CA ARG A 124 2.65 15.12 -15.27
C ARG A 124 1.27 14.52 -15.50
N TYR A 125 0.81 13.74 -14.52
CA TYR A 125 -0.55 13.17 -14.47
C TYR A 125 -1.26 13.64 -13.21
N ARG A 126 -2.56 13.88 -13.31
CA ARG A 126 -3.38 14.17 -12.14
C ARG A 126 -3.77 12.87 -11.43
N VAL A 127 -3.65 12.81 -10.11
CA VAL A 127 -3.91 11.59 -9.33
C VAL A 127 -4.85 11.84 -8.16
N ALA A 128 -5.55 10.79 -7.71
CA ALA A 128 -6.12 10.79 -6.38
C ALA A 128 -5.11 10.19 -5.40
N VAL A 129 -5.04 10.77 -4.21
CA VAL A 129 -4.13 10.38 -3.14
C VAL A 129 -4.89 9.88 -1.91
N GLY A 130 -4.16 9.41 -0.90
CA GLY A 130 -4.72 9.03 0.40
C GLY A 130 -5.50 10.17 1.06
N ARG A 131 -6.58 9.81 1.77
CA ARG A 131 -7.28 10.74 2.65
C ARG A 131 -6.35 11.19 3.79
N PRO A 132 -6.65 12.31 4.48
CA PRO A 132 -5.92 12.68 5.69
C PRO A 132 -5.78 11.48 6.64
N GLY A 133 -4.58 11.27 7.16
CA GLY A 133 -4.24 10.11 8.00
C GLY A 133 -3.94 8.81 7.27
N THR A 134 -4.12 8.74 5.93
CA THR A 134 -3.75 7.55 5.12
C THR A 134 -2.67 7.85 4.08
N THR A 135 -2.22 9.10 3.98
CA THR A 135 -1.07 9.48 3.16
C THR A 135 0.22 9.02 3.79
N TRP A 136 1.19 8.69 2.96
CA TRP A 136 2.54 8.32 3.37
C TRP A 136 3.56 9.07 2.53
N LYS A 137 4.78 9.15 3.03
CA LYS A 137 5.93 9.74 2.34
C LYS A 137 7.10 8.78 2.40
N GLY A 138 7.98 8.83 1.43
CA GLY A 138 9.13 7.96 1.37
C GLY A 138 9.51 7.57 -0.05
N VAL A 139 10.33 6.54 -0.13
CA VAL A 139 10.83 6.01 -1.40
C VAL A 139 10.54 4.52 -1.45
N GLU A 140 9.93 4.10 -2.54
CA GLU A 140 9.63 2.71 -2.87
C GLU A 140 10.12 2.38 -4.28
N THR A 141 10.04 1.11 -4.64
CA THR A 141 10.38 0.62 -5.98
C THR A 141 9.19 -0.10 -6.58
N VAL A 142 8.95 0.04 -7.86
CA VAL A 142 7.96 -0.79 -8.56
C VAL A 142 8.46 -2.23 -8.58
N THR A 143 7.82 -3.11 -7.82
CA THR A 143 8.21 -4.52 -7.68
C THR A 143 7.46 -5.45 -8.59
N ALA A 144 6.23 -5.08 -8.98
CA ALA A 144 5.42 -5.86 -9.91
C ALA A 144 4.47 -4.94 -10.69
N LYS A 145 4.04 -5.43 -11.85
CA LYS A 145 3.09 -4.76 -12.74
C LYS A 145 2.04 -5.76 -13.18
N GLN A 146 0.78 -5.33 -13.23
CA GLN A 146 -0.32 -6.20 -13.63
C GLN A 146 -1.34 -5.47 -14.51
N GLU A 147 -1.75 -6.14 -15.58
CA GLU A 147 -2.89 -5.73 -16.41
C GLU A 147 -4.16 -6.32 -15.81
N TRP A 148 -5.23 -5.53 -15.78
CA TRP A 148 -6.51 -5.93 -15.22
C TRP A 148 -6.36 -6.68 -13.88
N PRO A 149 -5.75 -6.03 -12.85
CA PRO A 149 -5.45 -6.67 -11.59
C PRO A 149 -6.72 -7.14 -10.89
N GLN A 150 -6.63 -8.26 -10.21
CA GLN A 150 -7.65 -8.67 -9.25
C GLN A 150 -7.54 -7.84 -7.97
N TRP A 151 -8.64 -7.66 -7.26
CA TRP A 151 -8.66 -6.90 -6.02
C TRP A 151 -9.26 -7.69 -4.87
N THR A 152 -8.53 -7.73 -3.76
CA THR A 152 -8.99 -8.28 -2.49
C THR A 152 -8.95 -7.15 -1.47
N PRO A 153 -10.11 -6.73 -0.90
CA PRO A 153 -10.15 -5.75 0.16
C PRO A 153 -9.39 -6.22 1.39
N THR A 154 -8.67 -5.31 2.04
CA THR A 154 -8.01 -5.63 3.30
C THR A 154 -9.02 -5.97 4.39
N PRO A 155 -8.63 -6.71 5.44
CA PRO A 155 -9.53 -6.96 6.59
C PRO A 155 -10.09 -5.68 7.19
N GLU A 156 -9.30 -4.61 7.25
CA GLU A 156 -9.71 -3.30 7.73
C GLU A 156 -10.78 -2.66 6.84
N MET A 157 -10.62 -2.70 5.52
CA MET A 157 -11.63 -2.22 4.57
C MET A 157 -12.95 -2.95 4.74
N ARG A 158 -12.93 -4.27 4.98
CA ARG A 158 -14.13 -5.06 5.22
C ARG A 158 -14.79 -4.77 6.56
N ARG A 159 -13.99 -4.48 7.61
CA ARG A 159 -14.54 -4.03 8.89
C ARG A 159 -15.25 -2.69 8.78
N SER A 160 -14.64 -1.74 8.07
CA SER A 160 -15.22 -0.41 7.86
C SER A 160 -16.39 -0.38 6.87
N ARG A 161 -16.51 -1.39 6.00
CA ARG A 161 -17.56 -1.56 4.99
C ARG A 161 -17.96 -3.03 4.87
N PRO A 162 -18.87 -3.53 5.70
CA PRO A 162 -19.24 -4.95 5.73
C PRO A 162 -19.80 -5.51 4.40
N GLY A 163 -20.35 -4.64 3.53
CA GLY A 163 -20.87 -5.03 2.20
C GLY A 163 -19.81 -5.21 1.11
N LEU A 164 -18.51 -5.04 1.40
CA LEU A 164 -17.46 -5.26 0.40
C LEU A 164 -17.33 -6.75 0.06
N PRO A 165 -17.20 -7.10 -1.25
CA PRO A 165 -16.97 -8.47 -1.68
C PRO A 165 -15.63 -8.97 -1.13
N ARG A 166 -15.50 -10.29 -0.93
CA ARG A 166 -14.23 -10.89 -0.51
C ARG A 166 -13.14 -10.77 -1.57
N HIS A 167 -13.54 -10.77 -2.83
CA HIS A 167 -12.65 -10.71 -3.99
C HIS A 167 -13.38 -10.13 -5.19
N VAL A 168 -12.67 -9.37 -6.03
CA VAL A 168 -13.14 -8.89 -7.33
C VAL A 168 -12.14 -9.31 -8.39
N ALA A 169 -12.58 -10.09 -9.35
CA ALA A 169 -11.76 -10.49 -10.50
C ALA A 169 -11.30 -9.27 -11.31
N GLY A 170 -10.22 -9.42 -12.08
CA GLY A 170 -9.76 -8.39 -13.02
C GLY A 170 -10.82 -8.06 -14.06
N GLY A 171 -10.89 -6.81 -14.47
CA GLY A 171 -11.83 -6.36 -15.50
C GLY A 171 -12.35 -4.94 -15.29
N PRO A 172 -13.23 -4.47 -16.19
CA PRO A 172 -13.70 -3.07 -16.21
C PRO A 172 -14.40 -2.61 -14.94
N ARG A 173 -14.99 -3.53 -14.17
CA ARG A 173 -15.69 -3.22 -12.90
C ARG A 173 -14.79 -3.31 -11.67
N ASN A 174 -13.51 -3.70 -11.84
CA ASN A 174 -12.58 -3.80 -10.72
C ASN A 174 -12.13 -2.39 -10.27
N PRO A 175 -12.15 -2.06 -8.98
CA PRO A 175 -11.79 -0.73 -8.48
C PRO A 175 -10.32 -0.34 -8.73
N LEU A 176 -9.44 -1.30 -9.04
CA LEU A 176 -8.05 -1.01 -9.42
C LEU A 176 -7.90 -0.59 -10.89
N GLY A 177 -8.98 -0.67 -11.69
CA GLY A 177 -8.97 -0.27 -13.09
C GLY A 177 -8.11 -1.14 -13.99
N ALA A 178 -7.62 -0.55 -15.08
CA ALA A 178 -7.00 -1.28 -16.17
C ALA A 178 -5.58 -1.78 -15.87
N ARG A 179 -4.81 -1.10 -15.01
CA ARG A 179 -3.40 -1.41 -14.69
C ARG A 179 -3.10 -1.12 -13.23
N ALA A 180 -2.15 -1.87 -12.68
CA ALA A 180 -1.55 -1.59 -11.38
C ALA A 180 -0.03 -1.77 -11.40
N LEU A 181 0.68 -0.85 -10.73
CA LEU A 181 2.09 -0.92 -10.39
C LEU A 181 2.19 -1.06 -8.88
N TYR A 182 2.79 -2.14 -8.40
CA TYR A 182 2.93 -2.46 -6.98
C TYR A 182 4.20 -1.84 -6.44
N LEU A 183 4.16 -1.30 -5.22
CA LEU A 183 5.25 -0.53 -4.61
C LEU A 183 5.86 -1.30 -3.43
N GLY A 184 7.10 -1.73 -3.59
CA GLY A 184 7.84 -2.48 -2.59
C GLY A 184 7.12 -3.77 -2.17
N SER A 185 7.28 -4.13 -0.91
CA SER A 185 6.52 -5.19 -0.23
C SER A 185 5.24 -4.66 0.45
N THR A 186 4.86 -3.41 0.15
CA THR A 186 3.73 -2.73 0.76
C THR A 186 2.40 -3.08 0.11
N LEU A 187 1.31 -2.60 0.69
CA LEU A 187 -0.01 -2.66 0.07
C LEU A 187 -0.28 -1.47 -0.87
N TYR A 188 0.68 -0.55 -1.04
CA TYR A 188 0.51 0.63 -1.88
C TYR A 188 0.70 0.31 -3.36
N ARG A 189 -0.08 1.01 -4.18
CA ARG A 189 -0.09 0.83 -5.63
C ARG A 189 -0.33 2.17 -6.33
N ILE A 190 0.20 2.29 -7.55
CA ILE A 190 -0.29 3.24 -8.54
C ILE A 190 -1.21 2.44 -9.46
N HIS A 191 -2.48 2.85 -9.61
CA HIS A 191 -3.45 2.04 -10.33
C HIS A 191 -4.54 2.89 -11.00
N GLY A 192 -5.27 2.29 -11.92
CA GLY A 192 -6.44 2.91 -12.55
C GLY A 192 -7.62 3.07 -11.60
N THR A 193 -8.78 3.42 -12.14
CA THR A 193 -9.98 3.57 -11.32
C THR A 193 -11.25 3.36 -12.13
N THR A 194 -12.31 2.88 -11.48
CA THR A 194 -13.70 2.91 -11.97
C THR A 194 -14.43 4.18 -11.54
N ASN A 195 -13.79 5.04 -10.75
CA ASN A 195 -14.35 6.32 -10.30
C ASN A 195 -13.45 7.50 -10.74
N PRO A 196 -13.59 7.98 -11.97
CA PRO A 196 -12.79 9.08 -12.51
C PRO A 196 -12.99 10.40 -11.74
N HIS A 197 -14.15 10.62 -11.12
CA HIS A 197 -14.41 11.82 -10.31
C HIS A 197 -13.57 11.89 -9.03
N SER A 198 -12.90 10.79 -8.64
CA SER A 198 -11.98 10.79 -7.50
C SER A 198 -10.63 11.44 -7.84
N ILE A 199 -10.28 11.57 -9.13
CA ILE A 199 -8.98 12.11 -9.56
C ILE A 199 -8.84 13.58 -9.16
N GLY A 200 -7.68 13.93 -8.61
CA GLY A 200 -7.39 15.24 -8.04
C GLY A 200 -7.93 15.45 -6.63
N ARG A 201 -8.41 14.40 -5.96
CA ARG A 201 -8.93 14.46 -4.59
C ARG A 201 -8.14 13.57 -3.64
N ALA A 202 -8.20 13.88 -2.34
CA ALA A 202 -7.74 12.99 -1.28
C ALA A 202 -8.85 11.96 -0.97
N ALA A 203 -8.92 10.87 -1.73
CA ALA A 203 -10.07 9.99 -1.76
C ALA A 203 -9.75 8.49 -1.57
N SER A 204 -8.46 8.11 -1.53
CA SER A 204 -8.05 6.72 -1.40
C SER A 204 -7.71 6.33 0.05
N ALA A 205 -7.39 5.06 0.26
CA ALA A 205 -6.85 4.54 1.52
C ALA A 205 -5.30 4.44 1.47
N GLY A 206 -4.64 5.36 0.73
CA GLY A 206 -3.19 5.46 0.63
C GLY A 206 -2.61 5.16 -0.75
N CYS A 207 -3.31 4.41 -1.63
CA CYS A 207 -2.89 4.17 -3.00
C CYS A 207 -3.08 5.41 -3.89
N PHE A 208 -2.38 5.47 -5.02
CA PHE A 208 -2.46 6.55 -6.00
C PHE A 208 -3.34 6.12 -7.17
N ARG A 209 -4.50 6.79 -7.35
CA ARG A 209 -5.43 6.49 -8.45
C ARG A 209 -5.17 7.39 -9.64
N MET A 210 -5.19 6.82 -10.83
CA MET A 210 -5.10 7.52 -12.11
C MET A 210 -6.34 7.25 -12.96
N LEU A 211 -6.59 8.05 -13.96
CA LEU A 211 -7.49 7.65 -15.04
C LEU A 211 -6.97 6.36 -15.68
N ASN A 212 -7.84 5.51 -16.18
CA ASN A 212 -7.41 4.24 -16.79
C ASN A 212 -6.47 4.45 -17.98
N GLU A 213 -6.74 5.45 -18.79
CA GLU A 213 -5.93 5.79 -19.94
C GLU A 213 -4.55 6.31 -19.54
N ASP A 214 -4.48 7.09 -18.45
CA ASP A 214 -3.22 7.66 -17.94
C ASP A 214 -2.34 6.55 -17.35
N VAL A 215 -2.92 5.62 -16.59
CA VAL A 215 -2.14 4.51 -16.03
C VAL A 215 -1.71 3.51 -17.10
N ILE A 216 -2.48 3.34 -18.18
CA ILE A 216 -2.07 2.53 -19.33
C ILE A 216 -0.85 3.15 -20.00
N GLU A 217 -0.83 4.48 -20.18
CA GLU A 217 0.33 5.19 -20.71
C GLU A 217 1.54 5.05 -19.77
N LEU A 218 1.39 5.36 -18.50
CA LEU A 218 2.45 5.24 -17.49
C LEU A 218 3.02 3.81 -17.43
N TYR A 219 2.15 2.82 -17.45
CA TYR A 219 2.52 1.40 -17.40
C TYR A 219 3.47 0.99 -18.54
N ARG A 220 3.35 1.58 -19.72
CA ARG A 220 4.22 1.29 -20.86
C ARG A 220 5.64 1.81 -20.65
N PHE A 221 5.79 2.94 -19.97
CA PHE A 221 7.07 3.62 -19.78
C PHE A 221 7.83 3.17 -18.54
N VAL A 222 7.14 2.62 -17.58
CA VAL A 222 7.70 2.31 -16.25
C VAL A 222 8.04 0.83 -16.14
N PRO A 223 9.32 0.45 -16.14
CA PRO A 223 9.74 -0.93 -15.87
C PRO A 223 9.61 -1.28 -14.37
N VAL A 224 9.64 -2.58 -14.06
CA VAL A 224 9.93 -3.07 -12.71
C VAL A 224 11.33 -2.60 -12.33
N GLY A 225 11.53 -2.23 -11.07
CA GLY A 225 12.77 -1.60 -10.59
C GLY A 225 12.71 -0.06 -10.58
N THR A 226 11.69 0.55 -11.19
CA THR A 226 11.53 2.01 -11.19
C THR A 226 11.37 2.55 -9.77
N LYS A 227 12.16 3.57 -9.44
CA LYS A 227 12.09 4.29 -8.17
C LYS A 227 10.84 5.19 -8.11
N VAL A 228 10.14 5.13 -6.99
CA VAL A 228 8.96 5.96 -6.72
C VAL A 228 9.19 6.74 -5.44
N GLN A 229 9.28 8.06 -5.55
CA GLN A 229 9.42 8.97 -4.42
C GLN A 229 8.08 9.64 -4.14
N VAL A 230 7.60 9.55 -2.92
CA VAL A 230 6.36 10.18 -2.44
C VAL A 230 6.72 11.32 -1.48
N ILE A 231 6.22 12.54 -1.79
CA ILE A 231 6.49 13.78 -1.07
C ILE A 231 5.21 14.48 -0.60
#